data_c4a097147b6d2a2825cd59be07e608da
#
_entry.id   c4a097147b6d2a2825cd59be07e608da
#
_cell.length_a   1.000
_cell.length_b   1.000
_cell.length_c   1.000
_cell.angle_alpha   90.00
_cell.angle_beta   90.00
_cell.angle_gamma   90.00
#
_symmetry.space_group_name_H-M   'P 1'
#
loop_
_entity.id
_entity.type
_entity.pdbx_description
1 polymer ?
#
loop_
_entity_poly.entity_id
_entity_poly.type
_entity_poly.pdbx_seq_one_letter_code
_entity_poly.pdbx_strand_id
1 'polypeptide(L)'
;VKKLRLILMVCAVLLMALSVCQAADYTKYGIEADVPGDCSYEAIDKKDYSGRTLNIITHAVPVMGEPTALHAKQFEELTGAKVNVVHVPFGDLYQRIMIPFQTGQNAYDVLFYGSLWIGDFNRHLAKVPQKYGQVSGMKDVTKNYKDVATWGETMSQYPVDGDRHYLKYRSDIFDDPKMQAKYKKDTGKDLKVPETWDEYNEIAKYFSNWDWDNDKKVNFGSAEVAKRDDLMFSAFISRVAPYAKHPGVKGGFFFDLETMEPLVNNPGWVKGLELFVDAQKAWPPGGNNFGLGDEIFSFGGGQALMSYSWDDAFIQAMQKDSRIRNKVAAAPLPGARKVWNRKAKKWDTFETPNRAPYICWGWTAAVSELSKNKDMAFDFLCFFSNEANTLHDLQIGRFGVNPYRNQHFNPKFWETKLGWDPKTAKTYVETLSGMDLSKNRVFDLRVPGVNQFMSSLAAGVSKALAGQETPQEALDKVAEEWRQIRDRIGKDKIRDAYAKVVALEDNEQ
;
A
#
# COMPACT_ATOMS: atom_id res chain seq x y z
N VAL A 1 -43.82 -55.45 -24.66
CA VAL A 1 -43.45 -55.31 -23.25
C VAL A 1 -41.95 -55.16 -23.10
N LYS A 2 -41.07 -55.95 -23.77
CA LYS A 2 -39.61 -55.81 -23.65
C LYS A 2 -39.07 -54.52 -24.27
N LYS A 3 -39.57 -54.02 -25.41
CA LYS A 3 -39.18 -52.75 -26.02
C LYS A 3 -39.59 -51.53 -25.19
N LEU A 4 -40.76 -51.58 -24.51
CA LEU A 4 -41.20 -50.48 -23.66
C LEU A 4 -40.38 -50.36 -22.37
N ARG A 5 -39.93 -51.50 -21.80
CA ARG A 5 -39.03 -51.52 -20.64
C ARG A 5 -37.62 -50.98 -20.99
N LEU A 6 -37.10 -51.22 -22.19
CA LEU A 6 -35.83 -50.72 -22.64
C LEU A 6 -35.88 -49.20 -22.84
N ILE A 7 -36.95 -48.66 -23.41
CA ILE A 7 -37.17 -47.20 -23.60
C ILE A 7 -37.31 -46.51 -22.26
N LEU A 8 -38.03 -47.07 -21.29
CA LEU A 8 -38.13 -46.53 -19.93
C LEU A 8 -36.82 -46.59 -19.15
N MET A 9 -35.98 -47.60 -19.37
CA MET A 9 -34.64 -47.69 -18.76
C MET A 9 -33.69 -46.69 -19.37
N VAL A 10 -33.70 -46.46 -20.68
CA VAL A 10 -32.90 -45.45 -21.37
C VAL A 10 -33.35 -44.03 -21.00
N CYS A 11 -34.65 -43.76 -20.86
CA CYS A 11 -35.12 -42.46 -20.35
C CYS A 11 -34.78 -42.21 -18.89
N ALA A 12 -34.80 -43.28 -18.03
CA ALA A 12 -34.35 -43.13 -16.63
C ALA A 12 -32.84 -42.89 -16.49
N VAL A 13 -32.02 -43.51 -17.34
CA VAL A 13 -30.57 -43.28 -17.40
C VAL A 13 -30.23 -41.89 -17.98
N LEU A 14 -31.01 -41.41 -18.97
CA LEU A 14 -30.90 -40.04 -19.49
C LEU A 14 -31.41 -38.99 -18.51
N LEU A 15 -32.41 -39.28 -17.68
CA LEU A 15 -32.87 -38.40 -16.61
C LEU A 15 -31.91 -38.37 -15.40
N MET A 16 -31.14 -39.43 -15.14
CA MET A 16 -30.06 -39.41 -14.14
C MET A 16 -28.76 -38.78 -14.66
N ALA A 17 -28.56 -38.70 -15.98
CA ALA A 17 -27.39 -38.00 -16.57
C ALA A 17 -27.59 -36.48 -16.72
N LEU A 18 -28.80 -35.97 -16.41
CA LEU A 18 -29.11 -34.54 -16.37
C LEU A 18 -29.23 -34.01 -14.94
N SER A 19 -28.48 -34.56 -13.99
CA SER A 19 -28.03 -33.79 -12.85
C SER A 19 -27.03 -32.78 -13.43
N VAL A 20 -27.50 -31.74 -14.11
CA VAL A 20 -26.76 -30.52 -14.29
C VAL A 20 -26.36 -30.14 -12.87
N CYS A 21 -25.08 -30.31 -12.56
CA CYS A 21 -24.49 -29.74 -11.37
C CYS A 21 -24.75 -28.25 -11.52
N GLN A 22 -25.84 -27.76 -10.95
CA GLN A 22 -26.17 -26.36 -10.96
C GLN A 22 -25.05 -25.75 -10.12
N ALA A 23 -24.12 -25.05 -10.75
CA ALA A 23 -23.06 -24.35 -10.04
C ALA A 23 -23.72 -23.52 -8.94
N ALA A 24 -23.24 -23.63 -7.73
CA ALA A 24 -23.80 -22.87 -6.62
C ALA A 24 -23.70 -21.37 -6.97
N ASP A 25 -24.77 -20.65 -6.70
CA ASP A 25 -24.86 -19.22 -7.00
C ASP A 25 -24.35 -18.43 -5.79
N TYR A 26 -23.15 -17.84 -5.92
CA TYR A 26 -22.53 -16.99 -4.92
C TYR A 26 -22.74 -15.49 -5.17
N THR A 27 -23.55 -15.09 -6.17
CA THR A 27 -23.84 -13.68 -6.49
C THR A 27 -24.47 -12.92 -5.31
N LYS A 28 -25.14 -13.62 -4.40
CA LYS A 28 -25.66 -13.05 -3.14
C LYS A 28 -24.59 -12.38 -2.27
N TYR A 29 -23.31 -12.72 -2.48
CA TYR A 29 -22.18 -12.12 -1.78
C TYR A 29 -21.59 -10.88 -2.48
N GLY A 30 -22.23 -10.43 -3.57
CA GLY A 30 -21.78 -9.27 -4.33
C GLY A 30 -20.69 -9.55 -5.34
N ILE A 31 -20.26 -10.80 -5.50
CA ILE A 31 -19.32 -11.21 -6.54
C ILE A 31 -20.06 -11.55 -7.83
N GLU A 32 -19.44 -11.27 -8.98
CA GLU A 32 -20.09 -11.58 -10.28
C GLU A 32 -19.94 -13.04 -10.69
N ALA A 33 -18.76 -13.59 -10.39
CA ALA A 33 -18.45 -14.99 -10.64
C ALA A 33 -17.40 -15.48 -9.66
N ASP A 34 -17.54 -16.70 -9.19
CA ASP A 34 -16.49 -17.38 -8.43
C ASP A 34 -15.33 -17.74 -9.38
N VAL A 35 -14.10 -17.53 -8.92
CA VAL A 35 -12.91 -17.93 -9.67
C VAL A 35 -12.48 -19.30 -9.16
N PRO A 36 -12.56 -20.38 -9.99
CA PRO A 36 -12.23 -21.71 -9.55
C PRO A 36 -10.82 -21.84 -8.97
N GLY A 37 -10.69 -22.48 -7.81
CA GLY A 37 -9.41 -22.68 -7.13
C GLY A 37 -9.60 -23.10 -5.68
N ASP A 38 -8.51 -23.39 -4.99
CA ASP A 38 -8.53 -23.88 -3.61
C ASP A 38 -9.09 -22.88 -2.59
N CYS A 39 -9.15 -21.59 -2.97
CA CYS A 39 -9.64 -20.48 -2.15
C CYS A 39 -11.00 -19.95 -2.63
N SER A 40 -11.61 -20.58 -3.64
CA SER A 40 -12.90 -20.18 -4.20
C SER A 40 -14.05 -20.34 -3.21
N TYR A 41 -15.16 -19.67 -3.45
CA TYR A 41 -16.38 -19.87 -2.69
C TYR A 41 -16.80 -21.35 -2.70
N GLU A 42 -16.76 -22.00 -3.88
CA GLU A 42 -17.08 -23.42 -4.00
C GLU A 42 -16.15 -24.32 -3.17
N ALA A 43 -14.86 -24.02 -3.11
CA ALA A 43 -13.90 -24.80 -2.34
C ALA A 43 -14.07 -24.61 -0.83
N ILE A 44 -14.41 -23.42 -0.39
CA ILE A 44 -14.66 -23.09 1.01
C ILE A 44 -16.01 -23.60 1.50
N ASP A 45 -17.05 -23.56 0.67
CA ASP A 45 -18.39 -24.09 0.98
C ASP A 45 -18.38 -25.63 1.25
N LYS A 46 -17.35 -26.33 0.78
CA LYS A 46 -17.14 -27.76 1.08
C LYS A 46 -16.47 -28.03 2.44
N LYS A 47 -16.08 -26.98 3.18
CA LYS A 47 -15.48 -27.10 4.50
C LYS A 47 -16.56 -27.10 5.59
N ASP A 48 -16.35 -27.87 6.64
CA ASP A 48 -17.21 -27.84 7.82
C ASP A 48 -16.35 -27.47 9.04
N TYR A 49 -16.61 -26.28 9.56
CA TYR A 49 -16.00 -25.77 10.78
C TYR A 49 -17.04 -25.51 11.88
N SER A 50 -18.20 -26.18 11.81
CA SER A 50 -19.26 -26.06 12.81
C SER A 50 -18.72 -26.29 14.23
N GLY A 51 -19.12 -25.42 15.14
CA GLY A 51 -18.69 -25.48 16.54
C GLY A 51 -17.26 -24.94 16.81
N ARG A 52 -16.51 -24.55 15.79
CA ARG A 52 -15.20 -23.92 15.95
C ARG A 52 -15.30 -22.38 15.88
N THR A 53 -14.41 -21.70 16.59
CA THR A 53 -14.37 -20.23 16.62
C THR A 53 -13.01 -19.74 16.14
N LEU A 54 -13.01 -18.78 15.22
CA LEU A 54 -11.85 -18.06 14.72
C LEU A 54 -11.84 -16.64 15.31
N ASN A 55 -10.76 -16.21 15.92
CA ASN A 55 -10.61 -14.88 16.46
C ASN A 55 -9.65 -14.06 15.57
N ILE A 56 -10.10 -12.93 15.08
CA ILE A 56 -9.37 -12.06 14.15
C ILE A 56 -9.18 -10.70 14.77
N ILE A 57 -7.99 -10.12 14.66
CA ILE A 57 -7.73 -8.72 14.97
C ILE A 57 -7.39 -7.96 13.69
N THR A 58 -8.00 -6.78 13.52
CA THR A 58 -7.84 -5.94 12.34
C THR A 58 -7.93 -4.45 12.69
N HIS A 59 -7.61 -3.59 11.75
CA HIS A 59 -7.82 -2.15 11.87
C HIS A 59 -9.32 -1.81 11.97
N ALA A 60 -9.63 -0.61 12.49
CA ALA A 60 -10.99 -0.09 12.53
C ALA A 60 -11.59 0.14 11.13
N VAL A 61 -12.92 0.16 11.06
CA VAL A 61 -13.66 0.48 9.83
C VAL A 61 -13.41 1.94 9.39
N PRO A 62 -13.47 2.25 8.07
CA PRO A 62 -13.75 1.33 6.96
C PRO A 62 -12.53 0.52 6.51
N VAL A 63 -11.30 1.05 6.69
CA VAL A 63 -10.05 0.46 6.20
C VAL A 63 -9.77 -0.87 6.89
N MET A 64 -9.54 -1.92 6.12
CA MET A 64 -9.34 -3.31 6.56
C MET A 64 -10.42 -3.88 7.50
N GLY A 65 -11.00 -3.09 8.38
CA GLY A 65 -12.03 -3.56 9.30
C GLY A 65 -13.33 -3.95 8.62
N GLU A 66 -13.79 -3.15 7.66
CA GLU A 66 -15.03 -3.44 6.92
C GLU A 66 -14.90 -4.68 6.01
N PRO A 67 -13.86 -4.82 5.16
CA PRO A 67 -13.67 -6.03 4.37
C PRO A 67 -13.44 -7.27 5.24
N THR A 68 -12.73 -7.14 6.38
CA THR A 68 -12.54 -8.26 7.30
C THR A 68 -13.88 -8.73 7.85
N ALA A 69 -14.76 -7.82 8.29
CA ALA A 69 -16.09 -8.17 8.80
C ALA A 69 -16.99 -8.76 7.71
N LEU A 70 -16.94 -8.23 6.49
CA LEU A 70 -17.68 -8.74 5.34
C LEU A 70 -17.31 -10.20 5.04
N HIS A 71 -16.02 -10.45 4.83
CA HIS A 71 -15.54 -11.78 4.47
C HIS A 71 -15.61 -12.77 5.65
N ALA A 72 -15.52 -12.30 6.90
CA ALA A 72 -15.76 -13.11 8.08
C ALA A 72 -17.19 -13.66 8.08
N LYS A 73 -18.19 -12.81 7.83
CA LYS A 73 -19.60 -13.22 7.74
C LYS A 73 -19.84 -14.21 6.61
N GLN A 74 -19.25 -13.96 5.43
CA GLN A 74 -19.36 -14.89 4.30
C GLN A 74 -18.74 -16.26 4.63
N PHE A 75 -17.58 -16.27 5.29
CA PHE A 75 -16.90 -17.49 5.72
C PHE A 75 -17.73 -18.27 6.77
N GLU A 76 -18.38 -17.57 7.72
CA GLU A 76 -19.32 -18.20 8.66
C GLU A 76 -20.47 -18.89 7.94
N GLU A 77 -21.10 -18.20 6.98
CA GLU A 77 -22.23 -18.72 6.23
C GLU A 77 -21.88 -19.94 5.37
N LEU A 78 -20.64 -19.97 4.83
CA LEU A 78 -20.16 -21.08 4.00
C LEU A 78 -19.75 -22.30 4.81
N THR A 79 -19.14 -22.10 5.99
CA THR A 79 -18.40 -23.16 6.70
C THR A 79 -19.03 -23.58 8.03
N GLY A 80 -20.03 -22.85 8.52
CA GLY A 80 -20.59 -23.06 9.86
C GLY A 80 -19.67 -22.65 11.02
N ALA A 81 -18.50 -22.05 10.73
CA ALA A 81 -17.62 -21.49 11.75
C ALA A 81 -18.26 -20.30 12.45
N LYS A 82 -17.79 -19.98 13.66
CA LYS A 82 -18.00 -18.66 14.27
C LYS A 82 -16.75 -17.81 14.10
N VAL A 83 -16.87 -16.56 13.61
CA VAL A 83 -15.74 -15.66 13.43
C VAL A 83 -15.92 -14.38 14.25
N ASN A 84 -15.06 -14.16 15.22
CA ASN A 84 -15.05 -12.93 16.02
C ASN A 84 -14.02 -11.96 15.43
N VAL A 85 -14.44 -10.76 15.02
CA VAL A 85 -13.58 -9.72 14.48
C VAL A 85 -13.42 -8.59 15.49
N VAL A 86 -12.20 -8.33 15.93
CA VAL A 86 -11.83 -7.26 16.86
C VAL A 86 -11.26 -6.10 16.06
N HIS A 87 -11.97 -4.99 16.05
CA HIS A 87 -11.57 -3.75 15.39
C HIS A 87 -10.75 -2.89 16.36
N VAL A 88 -9.58 -2.43 15.92
CA VAL A 88 -8.67 -1.64 16.76
C VAL A 88 -8.21 -0.38 16.01
N PRO A 89 -8.24 0.80 16.66
CA PRO A 89 -7.65 2.00 16.07
C PRO A 89 -6.19 1.79 15.71
N PHE A 90 -5.74 2.44 14.63
CA PHE A 90 -4.40 2.27 14.06
C PHE A 90 -3.28 2.41 15.10
N GLY A 91 -3.32 3.46 15.92
CA GLY A 91 -2.30 3.73 16.94
C GLY A 91 -2.15 2.65 18.02
N ASP A 92 -3.20 1.83 18.24
CA ASP A 92 -3.21 0.78 19.26
C ASP A 92 -2.91 -0.61 18.69
N LEU A 93 -3.03 -0.79 17.37
CA LEU A 93 -3.02 -2.11 16.72
C LEU A 93 -1.73 -2.89 16.99
N TYR A 94 -0.58 -2.24 16.86
CA TYR A 94 0.72 -2.89 17.12
C TYR A 94 0.80 -3.47 18.52
N GLN A 95 0.45 -2.68 19.54
CA GLN A 95 0.53 -3.11 20.94
C GLN A 95 -0.51 -4.19 21.27
N ARG A 96 -1.70 -4.09 20.69
CA ARG A 96 -2.76 -5.09 20.87
C ARG A 96 -2.39 -6.45 20.28
N ILE A 97 -1.56 -6.50 19.25
CA ILE A 97 -1.01 -7.75 18.70
C ILE A 97 0.20 -8.22 19.52
N MET A 98 1.08 -7.31 19.93
CA MET A 98 2.32 -7.67 20.63
C MET A 98 2.12 -8.19 22.06
N ILE A 99 1.17 -7.67 22.82
CA ILE A 99 0.93 -8.08 24.21
C ILE A 99 0.62 -9.57 24.31
N PRO A 100 -0.33 -10.15 23.55
CA PRO A 100 -0.56 -11.60 23.53
C PRO A 100 0.69 -12.42 23.19
N PHE A 101 1.49 -11.98 22.25
CA PHE A 101 2.74 -12.66 21.88
C PHE A 101 3.75 -12.70 23.04
N GLN A 102 3.88 -11.59 23.78
CA GLN A 102 4.80 -11.50 24.92
C GLN A 102 4.33 -12.33 26.12
N THR A 103 3.01 -12.46 26.30
CA THR A 103 2.41 -13.21 27.41
C THR A 103 2.14 -14.68 27.09
N GLY A 104 2.35 -15.10 25.83
CA GLY A 104 2.06 -16.45 25.37
C GLY A 104 0.56 -16.78 25.30
N GLN A 105 -0.30 -15.76 25.24
CA GLN A 105 -1.75 -15.94 25.16
C GLN A 105 -2.22 -16.08 23.71
N ASN A 106 -3.03 -17.09 23.41
CA ASN A 106 -3.71 -17.23 22.13
C ASN A 106 -4.97 -16.34 22.10
N ALA A 107 -4.78 -15.03 21.99
CA ALA A 107 -5.90 -14.09 21.90
C ALA A 107 -6.52 -14.01 20.49
N TYR A 108 -5.69 -14.17 19.46
CA TYR A 108 -6.08 -14.05 18.06
C TYR A 108 -5.47 -15.16 17.23
N ASP A 109 -6.26 -15.72 16.32
CA ASP A 109 -5.83 -16.73 15.34
C ASP A 109 -5.28 -16.06 14.09
N VAL A 110 -5.94 -14.99 13.61
CA VAL A 110 -5.59 -14.21 12.41
C VAL A 110 -5.33 -12.76 12.78
N LEU A 111 -4.29 -12.20 12.20
CA LEU A 111 -3.78 -10.86 12.46
C LEU A 111 -3.70 -10.08 11.15
N PHE A 112 -4.35 -8.91 11.07
CA PHE A 112 -4.16 -7.95 9.97
C PHE A 112 -3.28 -6.80 10.44
N TYR A 113 -2.20 -6.50 9.71
CA TYR A 113 -1.22 -5.50 10.11
C TYR A 113 -0.39 -4.98 8.94
N GLY A 114 0.31 -3.86 9.13
CA GLY A 114 1.23 -3.32 8.14
C GLY A 114 2.52 -4.13 8.04
N SER A 115 2.93 -4.45 6.82
CA SER A 115 4.06 -5.35 6.55
C SER A 115 5.39 -4.93 7.18
N LEU A 116 5.57 -3.65 7.50
CA LEU A 116 6.79 -3.16 8.13
C LEU A 116 7.04 -3.77 9.53
N TRP A 117 6.00 -4.26 10.22
CA TRP A 117 6.13 -4.87 11.54
C TRP A 117 6.62 -6.32 11.52
N ILE A 118 6.83 -6.91 10.34
CA ILE A 118 7.27 -8.31 10.21
C ILE A 118 8.60 -8.58 10.95
N GLY A 119 9.48 -7.58 11.06
CA GLY A 119 10.73 -7.70 11.82
C GLY A 119 10.52 -8.05 13.28
N ASP A 120 9.44 -7.53 13.89
CA ASP A 120 9.05 -7.87 15.28
C ASP A 120 8.17 -9.11 15.34
N PHE A 121 7.25 -9.29 14.36
CA PHE A 121 6.20 -10.31 14.43
C PHE A 121 6.63 -11.68 13.92
N ASN A 122 7.55 -11.77 12.95
CA ASN A 122 7.87 -13.02 12.23
C ASN A 122 8.05 -14.26 13.12
N ARG A 123 8.74 -14.13 14.25
CA ARG A 123 8.99 -15.25 15.19
C ARG A 123 7.71 -15.77 15.87
N HIS A 124 6.61 -15.03 15.78
CA HIS A 124 5.32 -15.33 16.40
C HIS A 124 4.27 -15.78 15.37
N LEU A 125 4.66 -15.83 14.10
CA LEU A 125 3.77 -16.19 13.02
C LEU A 125 3.97 -17.64 12.59
N ALA A 126 2.88 -18.32 12.32
CA ALA A 126 2.90 -19.63 11.69
C ALA A 126 3.39 -19.49 10.24
N LYS A 127 4.28 -20.37 9.82
CA LYS A 127 4.72 -20.44 8.42
C LYS A 127 3.53 -20.78 7.54
N VAL A 128 3.39 -20.08 6.43
CA VAL A 128 2.36 -20.39 5.43
C VAL A 128 2.66 -21.79 4.84
N PRO A 129 1.74 -22.76 4.99
CA PRO A 129 1.94 -24.07 4.39
C PRO A 129 2.07 -23.97 2.87
N GLN A 130 2.94 -24.81 2.27
CA GLN A 130 3.25 -24.76 0.83
C GLN A 130 1.99 -24.74 -0.05
N LYS A 131 0.98 -25.54 0.30
CA LYS A 131 -0.29 -25.57 -0.44
C LYS A 131 -0.93 -24.19 -0.56
N TYR A 132 -0.91 -23.36 0.50
CA TYR A 132 -1.49 -22.01 0.48
C TYR A 132 -0.58 -20.97 -0.19
N GLY A 133 0.75 -21.16 -0.19
CA GLY A 133 1.69 -20.31 -0.92
C GLY A 133 1.70 -20.56 -2.43
N GLN A 134 1.15 -21.67 -2.90
CA GLN A 134 1.11 -22.08 -4.31
C GLN A 134 -0.29 -22.12 -4.91
N VAL A 135 -1.32 -21.78 -4.15
CA VAL A 135 -2.71 -21.73 -4.63
C VAL A 135 -2.88 -20.70 -5.75
N SER A 136 -3.93 -20.89 -6.54
CA SER A 136 -4.26 -20.00 -7.68
C SER A 136 -4.24 -18.54 -7.30
N GLY A 137 -4.83 -18.18 -6.15
CA GLY A 137 -4.86 -16.82 -5.64
C GLY A 137 -3.49 -16.17 -5.43
N MET A 138 -2.42 -16.92 -5.16
CA MET A 138 -1.07 -16.38 -5.02
C MET A 138 -0.33 -16.23 -6.35
N LYS A 139 -0.73 -16.97 -7.40
CA LYS A 139 -0.09 -16.87 -8.73
C LYS A 139 -0.32 -15.50 -9.36
N ASP A 140 -1.48 -14.92 -9.14
CA ASP A 140 -1.90 -13.64 -9.70
C ASP A 140 -1.35 -12.41 -8.95
N VAL A 141 -0.84 -12.57 -7.73
CA VAL A 141 -0.21 -11.49 -6.97
C VAL A 141 1.06 -11.01 -7.67
N THR A 142 1.26 -9.69 -7.77
CA THR A 142 2.47 -9.13 -8.39
C THR A 142 3.71 -9.38 -7.54
N LYS A 143 4.89 -9.28 -8.16
CA LYS A 143 6.17 -9.59 -7.51
C LYS A 143 6.39 -8.78 -6.23
N ASN A 144 6.12 -7.47 -6.25
CA ASN A 144 6.34 -6.61 -5.08
C ASN A 144 5.60 -7.12 -3.85
N TYR A 145 4.35 -7.56 -3.99
CA TYR A 145 3.55 -8.01 -2.86
C TYR A 145 3.82 -9.47 -2.48
N LYS A 146 4.33 -10.29 -3.39
CA LYS A 146 4.98 -11.55 -3.03
C LYS A 146 6.23 -11.32 -2.17
N ASP A 147 7.05 -10.33 -2.53
CA ASP A 147 8.22 -9.91 -1.76
C ASP A 147 7.81 -9.37 -0.37
N VAL A 148 6.76 -8.53 -0.31
CA VAL A 148 6.17 -8.05 0.95
C VAL A 148 5.70 -9.20 1.83
N ALA A 149 5.10 -10.25 1.25
CA ALA A 149 4.63 -11.43 1.97
C ALA A 149 5.76 -12.32 2.52
N THR A 150 7.00 -12.08 2.09
CA THR A 150 8.15 -12.94 2.36
C THR A 150 9.06 -12.35 3.42
N TRP A 151 9.58 -13.20 4.31
CA TRP A 151 10.63 -12.89 5.27
C TRP A 151 11.81 -13.85 5.11
N GLY A 152 12.89 -13.35 4.50
CA GLY A 152 13.97 -14.22 4.00
C GLY A 152 13.46 -15.08 2.86
N GLU A 153 13.57 -16.40 2.99
CA GLU A 153 13.11 -17.36 1.99
C GLU A 153 11.71 -17.93 2.30
N THR A 154 11.07 -17.46 3.38
CA THR A 154 9.81 -18.04 3.88
C THR A 154 8.66 -17.05 3.69
N MET A 155 7.58 -17.51 3.06
CA MET A 155 6.30 -16.81 3.10
C MET A 155 5.72 -16.94 4.51
N SER A 156 5.58 -15.81 5.20
CA SER A 156 5.11 -15.77 6.59
C SER A 156 3.76 -15.05 6.74
N GLN A 157 3.29 -14.39 5.69
CA GLN A 157 2.07 -13.58 5.69
C GLN A 157 1.44 -13.57 4.30
N TYR A 158 0.13 -13.27 4.26
CA TYR A 158 -0.61 -13.05 3.02
C TYR A 158 -0.61 -11.57 2.67
N PRO A 159 -0.32 -11.17 1.43
CA PRO A 159 -0.61 -9.82 0.96
C PRO A 159 -2.13 -9.69 0.79
N VAL A 160 -2.70 -8.66 1.36
CA VAL A 160 -4.14 -8.39 1.26
C VAL A 160 -4.43 -7.01 0.69
N ASP A 161 -3.37 -6.28 0.34
CA ASP A 161 -3.41 -4.92 -0.16
C ASP A 161 -2.17 -4.58 -0.97
N GLY A 162 -2.27 -3.55 -1.83
CA GLY A 162 -1.28 -3.11 -2.78
C GLY A 162 -0.75 -1.70 -2.55
N ASP A 163 -0.47 -1.34 -1.33
CA ASP A 163 -0.01 -0.01 -0.95
C ASP A 163 1.29 0.43 -1.63
N ARG A 164 1.24 1.60 -2.24
CA ARG A 164 2.39 2.34 -2.81
C ARG A 164 2.04 3.81 -2.97
N HIS A 165 3.04 4.68 -2.91
CA HIS A 165 2.83 6.10 -3.19
C HIS A 165 3.02 6.40 -4.66
N TYR A 166 2.15 7.24 -5.23
CA TYR A 166 2.26 7.79 -6.57
C TYR A 166 1.72 9.22 -6.62
N LEU A 167 2.05 9.96 -7.68
CA LEU A 167 1.57 11.32 -7.88
C LEU A 167 0.13 11.30 -8.40
N LYS A 168 -0.74 12.01 -7.70
CA LYS A 168 -2.11 12.34 -8.09
C LYS A 168 -2.17 13.81 -8.50
N TYR A 169 -2.85 14.13 -9.57
CA TYR A 169 -2.96 15.51 -10.04
C TYR A 169 -4.27 15.82 -10.74
N ARG A 170 -4.66 17.09 -10.76
CA ARG A 170 -5.83 17.61 -11.47
C ARG A 170 -5.53 17.71 -12.96
N SER A 171 -5.86 16.67 -13.70
CA SER A 171 -5.60 16.61 -15.15
C SER A 171 -6.37 17.68 -15.93
N ASP A 172 -7.57 18.06 -15.48
CA ASP A 172 -8.36 19.15 -16.07
C ASP A 172 -7.64 20.51 -16.03
N ILE A 173 -6.82 20.76 -15.02
CA ILE A 173 -6.03 21.99 -14.89
C ILE A 173 -4.72 21.91 -15.71
N PHE A 174 -4.04 20.77 -15.66
CA PHE A 174 -2.82 20.56 -16.43
C PHE A 174 -3.07 20.54 -17.94
N ASP A 175 -4.23 20.05 -18.37
CA ASP A 175 -4.63 19.96 -19.78
C ASP A 175 -5.35 21.23 -20.28
N ASP A 176 -5.70 22.20 -19.42
CA ASP A 176 -6.36 23.45 -19.82
C ASP A 176 -5.40 24.39 -20.59
N PRO A 177 -5.65 24.68 -21.87
CA PRO A 177 -4.80 25.59 -22.65
C PRO A 177 -4.64 26.98 -22.04
N LYS A 178 -5.67 27.48 -21.32
CA LYS A 178 -5.61 28.78 -20.62
C LYS A 178 -4.64 28.75 -19.46
N MET A 179 -4.67 27.68 -18.65
CA MET A 179 -3.75 27.49 -17.55
C MET A 179 -2.31 27.26 -18.04
N GLN A 180 -2.13 26.48 -19.11
CA GLN A 180 -0.83 26.31 -19.74
C GLN A 180 -0.25 27.63 -20.25
N ALA A 181 -1.06 28.42 -20.96
CA ALA A 181 -0.63 29.73 -21.48
C ALA A 181 -0.34 30.73 -20.35
N LYS A 182 -1.15 30.74 -19.30
CA LYS A 182 -0.94 31.59 -18.12
C LYS A 182 0.36 31.22 -17.40
N TYR A 183 0.55 29.94 -17.09
CA TYR A 183 1.76 29.44 -16.43
C TYR A 183 3.01 29.76 -17.22
N LYS A 184 3.00 29.54 -18.54
CA LYS A 184 4.11 29.86 -19.45
C LYS A 184 4.42 31.36 -19.48
N LYS A 185 3.38 32.20 -19.54
CA LYS A 185 3.54 33.66 -19.51
C LYS A 185 4.19 34.14 -18.20
N ASP A 186 3.75 33.58 -17.07
CA ASP A 186 4.15 34.06 -15.74
C ASP A 186 5.51 33.48 -15.29
N THR A 187 5.86 32.28 -15.74
CA THR A 187 7.09 31.55 -15.30
C THR A 187 8.14 31.35 -16.39
N GLY A 188 7.77 31.52 -17.67
CA GLY A 188 8.62 31.18 -18.83
C GLY A 188 8.69 29.67 -19.12
N LYS A 189 8.03 28.82 -18.35
CA LYS A 189 8.07 27.35 -18.46
C LYS A 189 6.74 26.78 -18.94
N ASP A 190 6.81 25.61 -19.56
CA ASP A 190 5.58 24.87 -19.91
C ASP A 190 5.01 24.19 -18.66
N LEU A 191 3.66 24.25 -18.47
CA LEU A 191 2.96 23.47 -17.45
C LEU A 191 2.89 22.02 -17.91
N LYS A 192 3.62 21.15 -17.21
CA LYS A 192 3.65 19.69 -17.45
C LYS A 192 3.61 18.96 -16.14
N VAL A 193 3.18 17.70 -16.17
CA VAL A 193 3.28 16.82 -15.00
C VAL A 193 4.74 16.78 -14.53
N PRO A 194 5.04 17.07 -13.25
CA PRO A 194 6.40 17.21 -12.78
C PRO A 194 7.19 15.88 -12.85
N GLU A 195 8.37 15.94 -13.43
CA GLU A 195 9.30 14.80 -13.48
C GLU A 195 10.22 14.75 -12.25
N THR A 196 10.45 15.89 -11.59
CA THR A 196 11.32 16.03 -10.42
C THR A 196 10.60 16.70 -9.26
N TRP A 197 11.07 16.47 -8.03
CA TRP A 197 10.52 17.11 -6.84
C TRP A 197 10.75 18.64 -6.81
N ASP A 198 11.80 19.13 -7.47
CA ASP A 198 12.01 20.57 -7.66
C ASP A 198 10.90 21.17 -8.53
N GLU A 199 10.56 20.52 -9.66
CA GLU A 199 9.44 20.92 -10.53
C GLU A 199 8.09 20.81 -9.81
N TYR A 200 7.87 19.75 -9.02
CA TYR A 200 6.68 19.59 -8.21
C TYR A 200 6.48 20.78 -7.26
N ASN A 201 7.50 21.13 -6.49
CA ASN A 201 7.43 22.25 -5.55
C ASN A 201 7.22 23.60 -6.27
N GLU A 202 7.83 23.79 -7.44
CA GLU A 202 7.66 25.01 -8.23
C GLU A 202 6.21 25.16 -8.71
N ILE A 203 5.67 24.12 -9.32
CA ILE A 203 4.28 24.11 -9.79
C ILE A 203 3.31 24.28 -8.61
N ALA A 204 3.54 23.54 -7.53
CA ALA A 204 2.70 23.62 -6.34
C ALA A 204 2.67 25.04 -5.75
N LYS A 205 3.80 25.71 -5.64
CA LYS A 205 3.88 27.10 -5.14
C LYS A 205 3.14 28.07 -6.07
N TYR A 206 3.24 27.91 -7.38
CA TYR A 206 2.53 28.76 -8.33
C TYR A 206 1.01 28.63 -8.20
N PHE A 207 0.50 27.41 -8.04
CA PHE A 207 -0.94 27.14 -7.93
C PHE A 207 -1.49 27.25 -6.51
N SER A 208 -0.83 27.94 -5.61
CA SER A 208 -1.29 28.13 -4.24
C SER A 208 -1.87 29.54 -4.01
N ASN A 209 -2.86 29.61 -3.11
CA ASN A 209 -3.48 30.84 -2.60
C ASN A 209 -4.29 31.63 -3.63
N TRP A 210 -4.88 30.98 -4.64
CA TRP A 210 -5.83 31.60 -5.56
C TRP A 210 -6.85 30.60 -6.09
N ASP A 211 -7.98 31.09 -6.59
CA ASP A 211 -9.07 30.30 -7.16
C ASP A 211 -8.74 29.96 -8.63
N TRP A 212 -8.10 28.80 -8.86
CA TRP A 212 -7.71 28.38 -10.21
C TRP A 212 -8.75 27.46 -10.88
N ASP A 213 -9.75 26.96 -10.15
CA ASP A 213 -10.84 26.14 -10.72
C ASP A 213 -12.20 26.87 -10.80
N ASN A 214 -12.22 28.16 -10.45
CA ASN A 214 -13.37 29.06 -10.49
C ASN A 214 -14.56 28.59 -9.63
N ASP A 215 -14.29 27.93 -8.50
CA ASP A 215 -15.32 27.50 -7.56
C ASP A 215 -15.60 28.54 -6.46
N LYS A 216 -14.96 29.70 -6.54
CA LYS A 216 -15.00 30.82 -5.57
C LYS A 216 -14.35 30.51 -4.23
N LYS A 217 -13.47 29.54 -4.18
CA LYS A 217 -12.66 29.19 -3.03
C LYS A 217 -11.19 29.32 -3.35
N VAL A 218 -10.39 29.51 -2.33
CA VAL A 218 -8.93 29.47 -2.47
C VAL A 218 -8.48 28.02 -2.59
N ASN A 219 -7.68 27.75 -3.60
CA ASN A 219 -7.07 26.45 -3.83
C ASN A 219 -5.58 26.47 -3.49
N PHE A 220 -5.00 25.30 -3.39
CA PHE A 220 -3.60 25.08 -3.01
C PHE A 220 -2.90 24.15 -4.03
N GLY A 221 -1.58 24.33 -4.14
CA GLY A 221 -0.81 23.57 -5.11
C GLY A 221 -0.57 22.13 -4.70
N SER A 222 -0.52 21.85 -3.40
CA SER A 222 -0.45 20.47 -2.92
C SER A 222 -1.07 20.28 -1.55
N ALA A 223 -1.45 19.05 -1.24
CA ALA A 223 -1.79 18.58 0.09
C ALA A 223 -0.98 17.30 0.36
N GLU A 224 -0.32 17.25 1.51
CA GLU A 224 0.60 16.16 1.83
C GLU A 224 0.43 15.69 3.28
N VAL A 225 0.77 14.42 3.54
CA VAL A 225 0.76 13.87 4.90
C VAL A 225 1.98 14.40 5.65
N ALA A 226 1.75 15.28 6.63
CA ALA A 226 2.80 15.98 7.37
C ALA A 226 2.64 15.88 8.90
N LYS A 227 1.55 15.28 9.40
CA LYS A 227 1.32 15.08 10.82
C LYS A 227 2.25 14.01 11.38
N ARG A 228 3.00 14.38 12.43
CA ARG A 228 4.04 13.56 13.03
C ARG A 228 3.61 12.13 13.37
N ASP A 229 2.43 11.97 13.95
CA ASP A 229 1.96 10.70 14.48
C ASP A 229 1.01 9.96 13.49
N ASP A 230 1.02 10.37 12.21
CA ASP A 230 0.15 9.83 11.18
C ASP A 230 0.87 9.63 9.83
N LEU A 231 1.76 8.65 9.78
CA LEU A 231 2.40 8.18 8.54
C LEU A 231 3.27 9.22 7.78
N MET A 232 3.56 10.39 8.36
CA MET A 232 4.42 11.42 7.75
C MET A 232 5.77 10.85 7.29
N PHE A 233 6.35 9.91 8.03
CA PHE A 233 7.62 9.28 7.66
C PHE A 233 7.56 8.63 6.26
N SER A 234 6.41 8.04 5.88
CA SER A 234 6.23 7.44 4.56
C SER A 234 6.23 8.49 3.45
N ALA A 235 5.51 9.60 3.64
CA ALA A 235 5.51 10.72 2.71
C ALA A 235 6.93 11.30 2.55
N PHE A 236 7.65 11.49 3.66
CA PHE A 236 9.02 11.97 3.64
C PHE A 236 9.98 11.00 2.93
N ILE A 237 9.92 9.69 3.21
CA ILE A 237 10.75 8.68 2.55
C ILE A 237 10.54 8.71 1.03
N SER A 238 9.31 8.86 0.54
CA SER A 238 9.01 8.98 -0.89
C SER A 238 9.74 10.17 -1.56
N ARG A 239 9.91 11.28 -0.84
CA ARG A 239 10.69 12.43 -1.35
C ARG A 239 12.19 12.20 -1.31
N VAL A 240 12.66 11.50 -0.29
CA VAL A 240 14.11 11.24 -0.12
C VAL A 240 14.60 10.18 -1.09
N ALA A 241 13.81 9.15 -1.35
CA ALA A 241 14.25 7.97 -2.09
C ALA A 241 14.95 8.30 -3.42
N PRO A 242 14.46 9.19 -4.30
CA PRO A 242 15.11 9.51 -5.54
C PRO A 242 16.50 10.15 -5.39
N TYR A 243 16.76 10.86 -4.29
CA TYR A 243 18.03 11.53 -4.02
C TYR A 243 19.07 10.65 -3.34
N ALA A 244 18.60 9.68 -2.53
CA ALA A 244 19.47 8.87 -1.66
C ALA A 244 19.62 7.41 -2.11
N LYS A 245 18.64 6.85 -2.86
CA LYS A 245 18.73 5.50 -3.47
C LYS A 245 19.37 5.61 -4.85
N HIS A 246 20.70 5.62 -4.88
CA HIS A 246 21.46 5.68 -6.13
C HIS A 246 21.35 4.35 -6.90
N PRO A 247 20.98 4.34 -8.20
CA PRO A 247 20.71 3.11 -8.95
C PRO A 247 21.94 2.21 -9.14
N GLY A 248 23.15 2.78 -9.07
CA GLY A 248 24.41 2.05 -9.16
C GLY A 248 25.06 1.70 -7.81
N VAL A 249 24.38 1.93 -6.68
CA VAL A 249 24.94 1.68 -5.34
C VAL A 249 24.04 0.74 -4.54
N LYS A 250 24.51 -0.48 -4.33
CA LYS A 250 23.84 -1.50 -3.54
C LYS A 250 24.23 -1.45 -2.05
N GLY A 251 23.52 -2.21 -1.21
CA GLY A 251 23.86 -2.40 0.20
C GLY A 251 23.15 -1.46 1.15
N GLY A 252 21.92 -1.07 0.82
CA GLY A 252 21.00 -0.43 1.74
C GLY A 252 20.70 1.05 1.48
N PHE A 253 19.57 1.47 2.01
CA PHE A 253 19.01 2.81 1.92
C PHE A 253 18.91 3.48 3.30
N PHE A 254 18.44 2.75 4.33
CA PHE A 254 18.30 3.24 5.71
C PHE A 254 19.59 3.11 6.52
N PHE A 255 20.27 1.99 6.35
CA PHE A 255 21.56 1.67 6.95
C PHE A 255 22.54 1.24 5.87
N ASP A 256 23.80 1.45 6.08
CA ASP A 256 24.85 0.75 5.36
C ASP A 256 24.91 -0.70 5.89
N LEU A 257 24.68 -1.70 5.03
CA LEU A 257 24.57 -3.09 5.46
C LEU A 257 25.86 -3.65 6.08
N GLU A 258 27.03 -3.17 5.66
CA GLU A 258 28.32 -3.66 6.15
C GLU A 258 28.61 -3.09 7.54
N THR A 259 28.48 -1.80 7.69
CA THR A 259 28.83 -1.09 8.92
C THR A 259 27.67 -0.96 9.91
N MET A 260 26.44 -1.07 9.43
CA MET A 260 25.19 -0.74 10.13
C MET A 260 25.12 0.71 10.63
N GLU A 261 25.86 1.61 9.99
CA GLU A 261 25.71 3.04 10.23
C GLU A 261 24.42 3.56 9.57
N PRO A 262 23.63 4.38 10.27
CA PRO A 262 22.47 5.03 9.68
C PRO A 262 22.90 5.92 8.50
N LEU A 263 22.11 5.86 7.42
CA LEU A 263 22.33 6.67 6.21
C LEU A 263 21.39 7.88 6.16
N VAL A 264 20.52 8.04 7.13
CA VAL A 264 19.41 9.01 7.15
C VAL A 264 19.84 10.48 7.22
N ASN A 265 21.12 10.77 7.42
CA ASN A 265 21.69 12.12 7.47
C ASN A 265 22.68 12.41 6.33
N ASN A 266 22.77 11.53 5.31
CA ASN A 266 23.62 11.81 4.16
C ASN A 266 23.01 12.93 3.28
N PRO A 267 23.81 13.55 2.38
CA PRO A 267 23.35 14.68 1.56
C PRO A 267 22.07 14.40 0.74
N GLY A 268 21.81 13.15 0.33
CA GLY A 268 20.57 12.79 -0.37
C GLY A 268 19.33 12.90 0.53
N TRP A 269 19.42 12.45 1.77
CA TRP A 269 18.36 12.57 2.78
C TRP A 269 18.13 14.03 3.17
N VAL A 270 19.20 14.79 3.37
CA VAL A 270 19.12 16.23 3.69
C VAL A 270 18.43 17.00 2.56
N LYS A 271 18.80 16.74 1.29
CA LYS A 271 18.14 17.37 0.13
C LYS A 271 16.64 17.04 0.07
N GLY A 272 16.26 15.80 0.35
CA GLY A 272 14.85 15.41 0.42
C GLY A 272 14.09 16.18 1.50
N LEU A 273 14.70 16.37 2.67
CA LEU A 273 14.08 17.14 3.76
C LEU A 273 13.98 18.64 3.46
N GLU A 274 15.01 19.23 2.83
CA GLU A 274 14.97 20.63 2.35
C GLU A 274 13.77 20.85 1.42
N LEU A 275 13.52 19.92 0.48
CA LEU A 275 12.39 20.01 -0.43
C LEU A 275 11.05 19.75 0.26
N PHE A 276 11.00 18.91 1.29
CA PHE A 276 9.80 18.72 2.07
C PHE A 276 9.44 19.96 2.90
N VAL A 277 10.45 20.61 3.50
CA VAL A 277 10.28 21.91 4.18
C VAL A 277 9.82 22.99 3.20
N ASP A 278 10.40 23.04 1.99
CA ASP A 278 10.00 24.02 0.97
C ASP A 278 8.56 23.83 0.46
N ALA A 279 8.09 22.59 0.41
CA ALA A 279 6.74 22.24 -0.04
C ALA A 279 5.63 22.86 0.82
N GLN A 280 5.88 23.14 2.12
CA GLN A 280 4.91 23.76 3.03
C GLN A 280 4.34 25.08 2.50
N LYS A 281 5.10 25.79 1.66
CA LYS A 281 4.68 27.05 1.04
C LYS A 281 3.50 26.89 0.09
N ALA A 282 3.20 25.66 -0.31
CA ALA A 282 2.14 25.31 -1.22
C ALA A 282 0.94 24.60 -0.56
N TRP A 283 1.03 24.30 0.72
CA TRP A 283 -0.02 23.58 1.45
C TRP A 283 -1.14 24.50 1.94
N PRO A 284 -2.34 23.95 2.19
CA PRO A 284 -3.39 24.66 2.90
C PRO A 284 -2.94 25.16 4.29
N PRO A 285 -3.60 26.19 4.83
CA PRO A 285 -3.36 26.60 6.22
C PRO A 285 -3.49 25.42 7.18
N GLY A 286 -2.50 25.25 8.07
CA GLY A 286 -2.45 24.12 8.99
C GLY A 286 -1.94 22.81 8.35
N GLY A 287 -1.47 22.82 7.10
CA GLY A 287 -0.98 21.64 6.38
C GLY A 287 0.11 20.84 7.09
N ASN A 288 0.89 21.48 7.98
CA ASN A 288 1.87 20.79 8.83
C ASN A 288 1.27 19.77 9.80
N ASN A 289 -0.04 19.83 10.02
CA ASN A 289 -0.80 18.91 10.87
C ASN A 289 -1.74 18.02 10.06
N PHE A 290 -1.61 17.99 8.73
CA PHE A 290 -2.42 17.13 7.90
C PHE A 290 -1.99 15.66 8.07
N GLY A 291 -2.92 14.85 8.57
CA GLY A 291 -2.84 13.40 8.50
C GLY A 291 -3.34 12.87 7.16
N LEU A 292 -3.38 11.55 7.02
CA LEU A 292 -3.86 10.91 5.79
C LEU A 292 -5.31 11.31 5.44
N GLY A 293 -6.19 11.40 6.45
CA GLY A 293 -7.59 11.84 6.23
C GLY A 293 -7.69 13.26 5.68
N ASP A 294 -6.87 14.19 6.17
CA ASP A 294 -6.87 15.60 5.72
C ASP A 294 -6.38 15.71 4.27
N GLU A 295 -5.36 14.92 3.91
CA GLU A 295 -4.85 14.82 2.53
C GLU A 295 -5.92 14.27 1.58
N ILE A 296 -6.59 13.17 1.98
CA ILE A 296 -7.69 12.54 1.23
C ILE A 296 -8.79 13.57 0.95
N PHE A 297 -9.23 14.30 1.96
CA PHE A 297 -10.29 15.30 1.80
C PHE A 297 -9.85 16.52 1.01
N SER A 298 -8.61 16.98 1.17
CA SER A 298 -8.10 18.15 0.45
C SER A 298 -7.95 17.88 -1.04
N PHE A 299 -7.27 16.80 -1.44
CA PHE A 299 -7.14 16.43 -2.85
C PHE A 299 -8.45 15.86 -3.40
N GLY A 300 -9.04 14.86 -2.74
CA GLY A 300 -10.27 14.20 -3.18
C GLY A 300 -11.47 15.15 -3.26
N GLY A 301 -11.49 16.18 -2.43
CA GLY A 301 -12.46 17.28 -2.48
C GLY A 301 -12.14 18.36 -3.52
N GLY A 302 -10.99 18.29 -4.21
CA GLY A 302 -10.57 19.19 -5.29
C GLY A 302 -9.99 20.53 -4.83
N GLN A 303 -9.56 20.65 -3.57
CA GLN A 303 -8.93 21.85 -3.06
C GLN A 303 -7.44 21.94 -3.40
N ALA A 304 -6.76 20.79 -3.57
CA ALA A 304 -5.36 20.72 -3.94
C ALA A 304 -5.18 20.31 -5.41
N LEU A 305 -4.17 20.89 -6.08
CA LEU A 305 -3.81 20.58 -7.47
C LEU A 305 -3.14 19.22 -7.57
N MET A 306 -2.25 18.91 -6.63
CA MET A 306 -1.46 17.67 -6.58
C MET A 306 -1.44 17.10 -5.16
N SER A 307 -1.22 15.81 -5.10
CA SER A 307 -0.97 15.06 -3.87
C SER A 307 -0.16 13.80 -4.17
N TYR A 308 0.45 13.22 -3.16
CA TYR A 308 1.03 11.88 -3.26
C TYR A 308 0.90 11.14 -1.93
N SER A 309 0.31 10.00 -2.00
CA SER A 309 0.09 9.03 -0.93
C SER A 309 -0.44 7.74 -1.55
N TRP A 310 -1.10 6.91 -0.78
CA TRP A 310 -1.84 5.74 -1.23
C TRP A 310 -3.06 6.10 -2.10
N ASP A 311 -3.79 5.10 -2.54
CA ASP A 311 -4.90 5.27 -3.50
C ASP A 311 -6.10 6.05 -2.95
N ASP A 312 -6.26 6.10 -1.64
CA ASP A 312 -7.46 6.62 -0.97
C ASP A 312 -7.93 7.99 -1.50
N ALA A 313 -7.01 8.95 -1.65
CA ALA A 313 -7.34 10.28 -2.17
C ALA A 313 -7.77 10.25 -3.65
N PHE A 314 -7.21 9.36 -4.45
CA PHE A 314 -7.61 9.17 -5.85
C PHE A 314 -8.99 8.52 -5.93
N ILE A 315 -9.21 7.48 -5.16
CA ILE A 315 -10.51 6.79 -5.07
C ILE A 315 -11.60 7.76 -4.56
N GLN A 316 -11.28 8.60 -3.57
CA GLN A 316 -12.20 9.65 -3.09
C GLN A 316 -12.53 10.64 -4.24
N ALA A 317 -11.54 11.08 -5.01
CA ALA A 317 -11.75 11.96 -6.17
C ALA A 317 -12.62 11.31 -7.25
N MET A 318 -12.59 10.00 -7.37
CA MET A 318 -13.31 9.21 -8.37
C MET A 318 -14.68 8.71 -7.91
N GLN A 319 -15.15 9.04 -6.70
CA GLN A 319 -16.50 8.69 -6.25
C GLN A 319 -17.58 9.28 -7.17
N LYS A 320 -18.74 8.63 -7.24
CA LYS A 320 -19.82 8.99 -8.20
C LYS A 320 -20.35 10.42 -8.02
N ASP A 321 -20.33 10.93 -6.80
CA ASP A 321 -20.79 12.25 -6.38
C ASP A 321 -19.66 13.29 -6.30
N SER A 322 -18.42 12.92 -6.63
CA SER A 322 -17.28 13.82 -6.59
C SER A 322 -17.35 14.87 -7.72
N ARG A 323 -17.17 16.15 -7.35
CA ARG A 323 -17.11 17.29 -8.31
C ARG A 323 -15.90 17.23 -9.24
N ILE A 324 -14.88 16.46 -8.88
CA ILE A 324 -13.66 16.29 -9.67
C ILE A 324 -13.53 14.90 -10.28
N ARG A 325 -14.60 14.11 -10.27
CA ARG A 325 -14.65 12.82 -10.93
C ARG A 325 -14.21 12.95 -12.41
N ASN A 326 -13.32 12.07 -12.84
CA ASN A 326 -12.73 12.08 -14.19
C ASN A 326 -11.96 13.38 -14.56
N LYS A 327 -11.56 14.17 -13.55
CA LYS A 327 -10.72 15.37 -13.68
C LYS A 327 -9.34 15.20 -13.03
N VAL A 328 -9.02 13.99 -12.66
CA VAL A 328 -7.75 13.61 -12.02
C VAL A 328 -7.03 12.55 -12.84
N ALA A 329 -5.72 12.50 -12.70
CA ALA A 329 -4.92 11.46 -13.30
C ALA A 329 -3.77 11.06 -12.34
N ALA A 330 -3.22 9.88 -12.61
CA ALA A 330 -2.07 9.34 -11.90
C ALA A 330 -0.79 9.52 -12.72
N ALA A 331 0.33 9.69 -12.04
CA ALA A 331 1.66 9.67 -12.63
C ALA A 331 2.66 9.05 -11.64
N PRO A 332 3.81 8.53 -12.12
CA PRO A 332 4.89 8.11 -11.23
C PRO A 332 5.33 9.25 -10.33
N LEU A 333 5.76 8.94 -9.10
CA LEU A 333 6.35 9.94 -8.22
C LEU A 333 7.46 10.73 -8.93
N PRO A 334 7.60 12.04 -8.65
CA PRO A 334 8.72 12.82 -9.13
C PRO A 334 10.06 12.18 -8.73
N GLY A 335 11.03 12.28 -9.61
CA GLY A 335 12.38 11.77 -9.40
C GLY A 335 13.38 12.86 -9.03
N ALA A 336 14.67 12.53 -9.21
CA ALA A 336 15.80 13.45 -9.02
C ALA A 336 16.82 13.31 -10.16
N ARG A 337 17.29 14.44 -10.73
CA ARG A 337 18.40 14.43 -11.70
C ARG A 337 19.76 14.36 -11.05
N LYS A 338 19.91 14.79 -9.80
CA LYS A 338 21.11 14.66 -9.00
C LYS A 338 20.86 13.68 -7.87
N VAL A 339 21.68 12.64 -7.80
CA VAL A 339 21.55 11.55 -6.84
C VAL A 339 22.85 11.39 -6.07
N TRP A 340 22.74 11.25 -4.75
CA TRP A 340 23.91 11.09 -3.90
C TRP A 340 24.52 9.69 -4.04
N ASN A 341 25.75 9.63 -4.52
CA ASN A 341 26.54 8.41 -4.55
C ASN A 341 27.31 8.28 -3.23
N ARG A 342 26.77 7.54 -2.27
CA ARG A 342 27.35 7.41 -0.93
C ARG A 342 28.72 6.73 -0.91
N LYS A 343 29.03 5.86 -1.88
CA LYS A 343 30.33 5.19 -1.98
C LYS A 343 31.38 6.13 -2.56
N ALA A 344 31.05 6.89 -3.58
CA ALA A 344 31.94 7.87 -4.20
C ALA A 344 31.95 9.23 -3.48
N LYS A 345 31.05 9.45 -2.50
CA LYS A 345 30.89 10.71 -1.74
C LYS A 345 30.72 11.93 -2.63
N LYS A 346 29.92 11.81 -3.70
CA LYS A 346 29.65 12.87 -4.66
C LYS A 346 28.22 12.79 -5.19
N TRP A 347 27.75 13.87 -5.80
CA TRP A 347 26.52 13.88 -6.57
C TRP A 347 26.79 13.42 -7.99
N ASP A 348 26.06 12.41 -8.45
CA ASP A 348 26.00 11.99 -9.85
C ASP A 348 24.76 12.59 -10.53
N THR A 349 24.90 12.97 -11.80
CA THR A 349 23.82 13.60 -12.58
C THR A 349 23.29 12.64 -13.65
N PHE A 350 21.97 12.57 -13.77
CA PHE A 350 21.27 11.71 -14.71
C PHE A 350 20.40 12.55 -15.67
N GLU A 351 20.42 12.24 -16.95
CA GLU A 351 19.56 12.88 -17.96
C GLU A 351 18.09 12.53 -17.70
N THR A 352 17.78 11.24 -17.49
CA THR A 352 16.47 10.79 -17.03
C THR A 352 16.44 10.85 -15.50
N PRO A 353 15.42 11.47 -14.90
CA PRO A 353 15.32 11.53 -13.45
C PRO A 353 15.33 10.13 -12.81
N ASN A 354 16.21 9.92 -11.85
CA ASN A 354 16.17 8.73 -11.02
C ASN A 354 14.85 8.67 -10.27
N ARG A 355 14.12 7.61 -10.47
CA ARG A 355 12.89 7.32 -9.71
C ARG A 355 13.16 6.11 -8.84
N ALA A 356 12.88 6.22 -7.56
CA ALA A 356 13.03 5.14 -6.59
C ALA A 356 11.69 5.00 -5.86
N PRO A 357 10.69 4.32 -6.48
CA PRO A 357 9.39 4.19 -5.85
C PRO A 357 9.51 3.50 -4.50
N TYR A 358 8.80 4.03 -3.53
CA TYR A 358 8.69 3.48 -2.19
C TYR A 358 7.47 2.57 -2.12
N ILE A 359 7.72 1.29 -1.97
CA ILE A 359 6.72 0.26 -1.73
C ILE A 359 6.53 0.19 -0.21
N CYS A 360 5.56 0.94 0.27
CA CYS A 360 5.38 1.20 1.69
C CYS A 360 4.09 0.62 2.24
N TRP A 361 4.14 0.26 3.51
CA TRP A 361 3.05 -0.28 4.29
C TRP A 361 2.59 -1.66 3.78
N GLY A 362 1.65 -1.73 2.82
CA GLY A 362 1.06 -2.95 2.31
C GLY A 362 0.42 -3.78 3.42
N TRP A 363 -0.91 -3.67 3.59
CA TRP A 363 -1.59 -4.51 4.57
C TRP A 363 -1.36 -5.98 4.27
N THR A 364 -1.00 -6.70 5.32
CA THR A 364 -0.77 -8.14 5.29
C THR A 364 -1.59 -8.81 6.37
N ALA A 365 -1.86 -10.09 6.17
CA ALA A 365 -2.52 -10.91 7.17
C ALA A 365 -1.73 -12.18 7.44
N ALA A 366 -1.69 -12.61 8.70
CA ALA A 366 -0.93 -13.80 9.09
C ALA A 366 -1.67 -14.61 10.16
N VAL A 367 -1.27 -15.86 10.29
CA VAL A 367 -1.76 -16.76 11.32
C VAL A 367 -0.81 -16.75 12.50
N SER A 368 -1.34 -16.59 13.72
CA SER A 368 -0.55 -16.68 14.96
C SER A 368 0.04 -18.08 15.14
N GLU A 369 1.31 -18.18 15.53
CA GLU A 369 1.90 -19.49 15.88
C GLU A 369 1.19 -20.12 17.09
N LEU A 370 0.60 -19.32 17.96
CA LEU A 370 -0.16 -19.77 19.14
C LEU A 370 -1.56 -20.29 18.77
N SER A 371 -2.04 -20.07 17.55
CA SER A 371 -3.38 -20.52 17.12
C SER A 371 -3.51 -22.03 17.17
N LYS A 372 -4.63 -22.49 17.73
CA LYS A 372 -5.07 -23.90 17.72
C LYS A 372 -5.94 -24.22 16.48
N ASN A 373 -6.28 -23.20 15.69
CA ASN A 373 -7.15 -23.29 14.52
C ASN A 373 -6.40 -22.95 13.23
N LYS A 374 -5.10 -23.29 13.10
CA LYS A 374 -4.25 -22.90 11.99
C LYS A 374 -4.82 -23.30 10.62
N ASP A 375 -5.43 -24.47 10.50
CA ASP A 375 -6.08 -24.96 9.30
C ASP A 375 -7.21 -24.02 8.83
N MET A 376 -8.15 -23.75 9.74
CA MET A 376 -9.27 -22.82 9.49
C MET A 376 -8.79 -21.39 9.25
N ALA A 377 -7.76 -20.94 9.97
CA ALA A 377 -7.18 -19.62 9.81
C ALA A 377 -6.53 -19.43 8.44
N PHE A 378 -5.81 -20.43 7.93
CA PHE A 378 -5.26 -20.38 6.58
C PHE A 378 -6.32 -20.50 5.49
N ASP A 379 -7.36 -21.30 5.68
CA ASP A 379 -8.50 -21.37 4.76
C ASP A 379 -9.23 -20.00 4.72
N PHE A 380 -9.39 -19.33 5.88
CA PHE A 380 -9.94 -17.98 5.92
C PHE A 380 -9.08 -16.96 5.17
N LEU A 381 -7.76 -16.95 5.38
CA LEU A 381 -6.86 -16.03 4.66
C LEU A 381 -6.83 -16.29 3.16
N CYS A 382 -6.87 -17.57 2.76
CA CYS A 382 -6.98 -17.98 1.38
C CYS A 382 -8.29 -17.46 0.75
N PHE A 383 -9.41 -17.61 1.45
CA PHE A 383 -10.71 -17.10 1.04
C PHE A 383 -10.74 -15.57 0.99
N PHE A 384 -10.30 -14.90 2.05
CA PHE A 384 -10.23 -13.43 2.11
C PHE A 384 -9.51 -12.84 0.91
N SER A 385 -8.36 -13.41 0.58
CA SER A 385 -7.48 -12.90 -0.49
C SER A 385 -7.72 -13.55 -1.85
N ASN A 386 -8.87 -14.21 -2.10
CA ASN A 386 -9.15 -14.78 -3.40
C ASN A 386 -9.44 -13.69 -4.46
N GLU A 387 -9.39 -14.07 -5.71
CA GLU A 387 -9.50 -13.15 -6.84
C GLU A 387 -10.86 -12.45 -6.90
N ALA A 388 -11.95 -13.15 -6.58
CA ALA A 388 -13.31 -12.60 -6.61
C ALA A 388 -13.52 -11.57 -5.50
N ASN A 389 -13.11 -11.89 -4.27
CA ASN A 389 -13.21 -10.99 -3.12
C ASN A 389 -12.41 -9.70 -3.33
N THR A 390 -11.18 -9.83 -3.79
CA THR A 390 -10.31 -8.65 -3.96
C THR A 390 -10.79 -7.73 -5.08
N LEU A 391 -11.38 -8.25 -6.16
CA LEU A 391 -12.06 -7.41 -7.17
C LEU A 391 -13.30 -6.73 -6.60
N HIS A 392 -14.08 -7.43 -5.78
CA HIS A 392 -15.25 -6.86 -5.13
C HIS A 392 -14.85 -5.73 -4.16
N ASP A 393 -13.78 -5.91 -3.37
CA ASP A 393 -13.27 -4.91 -2.45
C ASP A 393 -12.82 -3.64 -3.18
N LEU A 394 -12.12 -3.78 -4.33
CA LEU A 394 -11.77 -2.66 -5.20
C LEU A 394 -12.99 -1.92 -5.77
N GLN A 395 -14.07 -2.64 -6.10
CA GLN A 395 -15.31 -2.01 -6.58
C GLN A 395 -15.97 -1.14 -5.52
N ILE A 396 -15.90 -1.54 -4.26
CA ILE A 396 -16.42 -0.76 -3.12
C ILE A 396 -15.56 0.49 -2.90
N GLY A 397 -14.24 0.38 -3.05
CA GLY A 397 -13.31 1.50 -3.14
C GLY A 397 -13.03 2.27 -1.84
N ARG A 398 -13.67 1.93 -0.72
CA ARG A 398 -13.46 2.59 0.58
C ARG A 398 -12.80 1.70 1.63
N PHE A 399 -12.44 0.47 1.25
CA PHE A 399 -11.93 -0.54 2.17
C PHE A 399 -10.42 -0.42 2.43
N GLY A 400 -9.73 0.51 1.77
CA GLY A 400 -8.27 0.62 1.84
C GLY A 400 -7.59 -0.61 1.22
N VAL A 401 -8.21 -1.23 0.23
CA VAL A 401 -7.61 -2.27 -0.60
C VAL A 401 -7.18 -1.66 -1.91
N ASN A 402 -5.89 -1.72 -2.19
CA ASN A 402 -5.26 -1.16 -3.38
C ASN A 402 -4.84 -2.26 -4.35
N PRO A 403 -4.65 -1.98 -5.66
CA PRO A 403 -4.29 -2.99 -6.65
C PRO A 403 -2.97 -3.70 -6.35
N TYR A 404 -2.97 -5.03 -6.26
CA TYR A 404 -1.78 -5.86 -6.03
C TYR A 404 -1.75 -7.17 -6.81
N ARG A 405 -2.79 -7.42 -7.63
CA ARG A 405 -2.92 -8.60 -8.50
C ARG A 405 -2.86 -8.19 -9.96
N ASN A 406 -2.37 -9.05 -10.82
CA ASN A 406 -2.30 -8.76 -12.26
C ASN A 406 -3.66 -8.40 -12.86
N GLN A 407 -4.73 -9.08 -12.45
CA GLN A 407 -6.10 -8.76 -12.90
C GLN A 407 -6.57 -7.35 -12.50
N HIS A 408 -6.03 -6.77 -11.42
CA HIS A 408 -6.36 -5.42 -10.97
C HIS A 408 -5.83 -4.35 -11.92
N PHE A 409 -4.81 -4.66 -12.71
CA PHE A 409 -4.18 -3.76 -13.69
C PHE A 409 -4.82 -3.84 -15.08
N ASN A 410 -6.07 -4.26 -15.17
CA ASN A 410 -6.85 -4.21 -16.40
C ASN A 410 -7.66 -2.91 -16.47
N PRO A 411 -7.35 -1.94 -17.36
CA PRO A 411 -8.09 -0.67 -17.45
C PRO A 411 -9.60 -0.88 -17.66
N LYS A 412 -9.99 -1.95 -18.37
CA LYS A 412 -11.42 -2.25 -18.62
C LYS A 412 -12.21 -2.54 -17.35
N PHE A 413 -11.59 -3.08 -16.32
CA PHE A 413 -12.24 -3.24 -15.02
C PHE A 413 -12.68 -1.87 -14.45
N TRP A 414 -11.80 -0.88 -14.45
CA TRP A 414 -12.07 0.46 -13.93
C TRP A 414 -13.09 1.23 -14.77
N GLU A 415 -13.03 1.07 -16.12
CA GLU A 415 -13.99 1.66 -17.04
C GLU A 415 -15.40 1.07 -16.84
N THR A 416 -15.52 -0.26 -16.85
CA THR A 416 -16.83 -0.93 -16.93
C THR A 416 -17.49 -1.11 -15.56
N LYS A 417 -16.72 -1.34 -14.50
CA LYS A 417 -17.24 -1.60 -13.16
C LYS A 417 -17.39 -0.33 -12.32
N LEU A 418 -16.42 0.58 -12.42
CA LEU A 418 -16.43 1.82 -11.66
C LEU A 418 -16.88 3.03 -12.48
N GLY A 419 -17.00 2.89 -13.80
CA GLY A 419 -17.45 3.96 -14.71
C GLY A 419 -16.43 5.10 -14.83
N TRP A 420 -15.13 4.77 -14.77
CA TRP A 420 -14.08 5.74 -15.00
C TRP A 420 -13.94 6.05 -16.49
N ASP A 421 -13.51 7.25 -16.83
CA ASP A 421 -13.17 7.53 -18.23
C ASP A 421 -11.91 6.75 -18.64
N PRO A 422 -11.78 6.40 -19.96
CA PRO A 422 -10.68 5.55 -20.43
C PRO A 422 -9.29 6.15 -20.19
N LYS A 423 -9.14 7.50 -20.23
CA LYS A 423 -7.84 8.15 -19.99
C LYS A 423 -7.43 8.00 -18.53
N THR A 424 -8.34 8.27 -17.59
CA THR A 424 -8.10 8.13 -16.16
C THR A 424 -7.79 6.68 -15.81
N ALA A 425 -8.59 5.71 -16.27
CA ALA A 425 -8.36 4.30 -16.02
C ALA A 425 -6.99 3.84 -16.55
N LYS A 426 -6.64 4.26 -17.77
CA LYS A 426 -5.37 3.93 -18.40
C LYS A 426 -4.18 4.50 -17.63
N THR A 427 -4.18 5.81 -17.34
CA THR A 427 -3.05 6.46 -16.64
C THR A 427 -2.84 5.91 -15.24
N TYR A 428 -3.93 5.59 -14.55
CA TYR A 428 -3.88 4.95 -13.23
C TYR A 428 -3.19 3.58 -13.30
N VAL A 429 -3.69 2.68 -14.14
CA VAL A 429 -3.15 1.32 -14.27
C VAL A 429 -1.69 1.32 -14.76
N GLU A 430 -1.37 2.15 -15.77
CA GLU A 430 0.00 2.27 -16.30
C GLU A 430 0.98 2.81 -15.25
N THR A 431 0.53 3.76 -14.43
CA THR A 431 1.35 4.31 -13.35
C THR A 431 1.68 3.25 -12.30
N LEU A 432 0.67 2.55 -11.80
CA LEU A 432 0.88 1.57 -10.74
C LEU A 432 1.69 0.36 -11.22
N SER A 433 1.35 -0.18 -12.39
CA SER A 433 2.10 -1.31 -12.96
C SER A 433 3.55 -0.94 -13.32
N GLY A 434 3.78 0.29 -13.82
CA GLY A 434 5.12 0.80 -14.10
C GLY A 434 6.00 0.90 -12.84
N MET A 435 5.41 1.23 -11.70
CA MET A 435 6.11 1.23 -10.40
C MET A 435 6.46 -0.19 -9.95
N ASP A 436 5.58 -1.15 -10.17
CA ASP A 436 5.83 -2.55 -9.84
C ASP A 436 6.98 -3.15 -10.66
N LEU A 437 7.26 -2.63 -11.85
CA LEU A 437 8.36 -3.04 -12.71
C LEU A 437 9.67 -2.29 -12.43
N SER A 438 9.68 -1.30 -11.53
CA SER A 438 10.90 -0.56 -11.20
C SER A 438 11.94 -1.45 -10.52
N LYS A 439 13.16 -1.43 -11.04
CA LYS A 439 14.30 -2.14 -10.43
C LYS A 439 14.94 -1.36 -9.29
N ASN A 440 14.89 -0.02 -9.33
CA ASN A 440 15.42 0.84 -8.27
C ASN A 440 14.29 1.24 -7.32
N ARG A 441 13.95 0.36 -6.40
CA ARG A 441 12.83 0.52 -5.46
C ARG A 441 13.32 0.51 -4.01
N VAL A 442 12.52 1.06 -3.11
CA VAL A 442 12.73 1.05 -1.66
C VAL A 442 11.56 0.36 -0.99
N PHE A 443 11.84 -0.55 -0.06
CA PHE A 443 10.85 -1.15 0.83
C PHE A 443 10.91 -0.51 2.21
N ASP A 444 9.90 -0.74 3.04
CA ASP A 444 9.90 -0.35 4.46
C ASP A 444 11.13 -0.88 5.20
N LEU A 445 11.53 -0.17 6.26
CA LEU A 445 12.53 -0.64 7.20
C LEU A 445 11.93 -1.77 8.07
N ARG A 446 11.99 -2.98 7.58
CA ARG A 446 11.37 -4.16 8.18
C ARG A 446 12.32 -4.83 9.19
N VAL A 447 12.64 -4.13 10.27
CA VAL A 447 13.58 -4.60 11.31
C VAL A 447 12.92 -4.62 12.69
N PRO A 448 13.44 -5.40 13.65
CA PRO A 448 12.97 -5.33 15.03
C PRO A 448 13.04 -3.90 15.58
N GLY A 449 11.97 -3.47 16.25
CA GLY A 449 11.86 -2.13 16.81
C GLY A 449 11.61 -1.03 15.80
N VAL A 450 11.12 -1.33 14.61
CA VAL A 450 10.90 -0.37 13.51
C VAL A 450 10.11 0.87 13.95
N ASN A 451 9.12 0.72 14.83
CA ASN A 451 8.34 1.85 15.33
C ASN A 451 9.20 2.88 16.08
N GLN A 452 10.28 2.47 16.75
CA GLN A 452 11.19 3.41 17.42
C GLN A 452 12.00 4.21 16.39
N PHE A 453 12.48 3.57 15.34
CA PHE A 453 13.19 4.23 14.23
C PHE A 453 12.29 5.23 13.51
N MET A 454 11.05 4.83 13.16
CA MET A 454 10.12 5.70 12.43
C MET A 454 9.62 6.85 13.30
N SER A 455 9.39 6.64 14.59
CA SER A 455 9.03 7.71 15.53
C SER A 455 10.14 8.75 15.70
N SER A 456 11.40 8.30 15.79
CA SER A 456 12.58 9.19 15.82
C SER A 456 12.69 9.99 14.51
N LEU A 457 12.55 9.34 13.37
CA LEU A 457 12.56 10.01 12.05
C LEU A 457 11.46 11.07 11.96
N ALA A 458 10.22 10.70 12.32
CA ALA A 458 9.08 11.62 12.29
C ALA A 458 9.28 12.81 13.24
N ALA A 459 9.91 12.60 14.42
CA ALA A 459 10.22 13.68 15.34
C ALA A 459 11.24 14.68 14.75
N GLY A 460 12.31 14.19 14.13
CA GLY A 460 13.29 15.04 13.47
C GLY A 460 12.70 15.83 12.30
N VAL A 461 11.96 15.16 11.42
CA VAL A 461 11.28 15.80 10.29
C VAL A 461 10.30 16.89 10.78
N SER A 462 9.52 16.61 11.82
CA SER A 462 8.58 17.58 12.39
C SER A 462 9.28 18.85 12.92
N LYS A 463 10.45 18.71 13.56
CA LYS A 463 11.24 19.87 14.02
C LYS A 463 11.77 20.72 12.86
N ALA A 464 12.21 20.07 11.76
CA ALA A 464 12.63 20.79 10.58
C ALA A 464 11.46 21.51 9.89
N LEU A 465 10.28 20.85 9.77
CA LEU A 465 9.04 21.48 9.28
C LEU A 465 8.63 22.68 10.13
N ALA A 466 8.82 22.62 11.44
CA ALA A 466 8.51 23.71 12.36
C ALA A 466 9.60 24.83 12.37
N GLY A 467 10.68 24.69 11.61
CA GLY A 467 11.80 25.64 11.59
C GLY A 467 12.61 25.70 12.90
N GLN A 468 12.49 24.68 13.76
CA GLN A 468 13.21 24.59 15.03
C GLN A 468 14.64 24.10 14.84
N GLU A 469 14.88 23.31 13.82
CA GLU A 469 16.19 22.76 13.44
C GLU A 469 16.35 22.85 11.91
N THR A 470 17.58 23.02 11.44
CA THR A 470 17.87 22.87 10.02
C THR A 470 17.69 21.40 9.60
N PRO A 471 17.43 21.11 8.31
CA PRO A 471 17.35 19.73 7.83
C PRO A 471 18.55 18.86 8.21
N GLN A 472 19.76 19.40 8.14
CA GLN A 472 20.98 18.66 8.53
C GLN A 472 21.00 18.38 10.03
N GLU A 473 20.79 19.39 10.88
CA GLU A 473 20.78 19.21 12.35
C GLU A 473 19.73 18.20 12.81
N ALA A 474 18.53 18.27 12.23
CA ALA A 474 17.44 17.34 12.54
C ALA A 474 17.82 15.88 12.19
N LEU A 475 18.37 15.65 10.99
CA LEU A 475 18.74 14.31 10.55
C LEU A 475 20.03 13.80 11.23
N ASP A 476 20.96 14.65 11.64
CA ASP A 476 22.12 14.25 12.44
C ASP A 476 21.70 13.71 13.82
N LYS A 477 20.70 14.35 14.46
CA LYS A 477 20.11 13.87 15.72
C LYS A 477 19.36 12.55 15.53
N VAL A 478 18.60 12.44 14.45
CA VAL A 478 17.92 11.18 14.08
C VAL A 478 18.95 10.05 13.89
N ALA A 479 20.04 10.31 13.17
CA ALA A 479 21.09 9.30 12.95
C ALA A 479 21.72 8.86 14.27
N GLU A 480 21.94 9.78 15.21
CA GLU A 480 22.48 9.45 16.54
C GLU A 480 21.48 8.60 17.36
N GLU A 481 20.22 9.00 17.39
CA GLU A 481 19.15 8.21 18.04
C GLU A 481 19.04 6.82 17.41
N TRP A 482 19.17 6.69 16.07
CA TRP A 482 19.14 5.41 15.38
C TRP A 482 20.32 4.51 15.77
N ARG A 483 21.53 5.06 16.01
CA ARG A 483 22.65 4.28 16.55
C ARG A 483 22.32 3.72 17.94
N GLN A 484 21.75 4.56 18.80
CA GLN A 484 21.35 4.14 20.16
C GLN A 484 20.26 3.06 20.14
N ILE A 485 19.23 3.20 19.26
CA ILE A 485 18.18 2.20 19.10
C ILE A 485 18.79 0.89 18.59
N ARG A 486 19.62 0.96 17.53
CA ARG A 486 20.32 -0.19 16.95
C ARG A 486 21.15 -0.94 18.00
N ASP A 487 21.94 -0.22 18.77
CA ASP A 487 22.87 -0.82 19.76
C ASP A 487 22.10 -1.45 20.92
N ARG A 488 20.99 -0.84 21.35
CA ARG A 488 20.09 -1.39 22.39
C ARG A 488 19.38 -2.67 21.94
N ILE A 489 18.93 -2.74 20.67
CA ILE A 489 18.26 -3.93 20.11
C ILE A 489 19.29 -5.04 19.79
N GLY A 490 20.49 -4.66 19.42
CA GLY A 490 21.60 -5.50 18.99
C GLY A 490 21.91 -5.35 17.51
N LYS A 491 23.10 -4.82 17.22
CA LYS A 491 23.57 -4.48 15.86
C LYS A 491 23.45 -5.66 14.89
N ASP A 492 23.86 -6.87 15.30
CA ASP A 492 23.81 -8.06 14.43
C ASP A 492 22.38 -8.49 14.15
N LYS A 493 21.50 -8.41 15.16
CA LYS A 493 20.07 -8.72 14.99
C LYS A 493 19.40 -7.78 13.98
N ILE A 494 19.71 -6.49 14.04
CA ILE A 494 19.22 -5.51 13.06
C ILE A 494 19.81 -5.79 11.68
N ARG A 495 21.12 -6.11 11.59
CA ARG A 495 21.79 -6.45 10.34
C ARG A 495 21.13 -7.64 9.66
N ASP A 496 20.90 -8.73 10.40
CA ASP A 496 20.29 -9.96 9.87
C ASP A 496 18.87 -9.74 9.34
N ALA A 497 18.10 -8.88 10.00
CA ALA A 497 16.78 -8.49 9.54
C ALA A 497 16.86 -7.56 8.31
N TYR A 498 17.74 -6.56 8.36
CA TYR A 498 17.90 -5.58 7.28
C TYR A 498 18.49 -6.20 6.01
N ALA A 499 19.35 -7.20 6.12
CA ALA A 499 19.87 -7.95 4.98
C ALA A 499 18.75 -8.57 4.12
N LYS A 500 17.63 -8.99 4.75
CA LYS A 500 16.46 -9.52 4.03
C LYS A 500 15.75 -8.42 3.22
N VAL A 501 15.69 -7.20 3.74
CA VAL A 501 15.13 -6.04 3.01
C VAL A 501 16.03 -5.67 1.84
N VAL A 502 17.34 -5.55 2.08
CA VAL A 502 18.33 -5.22 1.04
C VAL A 502 18.35 -6.27 -0.07
N ALA A 503 18.17 -7.54 0.27
CA ALA A 503 18.08 -8.61 -0.74
C ALA A 503 16.86 -8.43 -1.66
N LEU A 504 15.72 -7.96 -1.16
CA LEU A 504 14.54 -7.64 -1.99
C LEU A 504 14.78 -6.44 -2.91
N GLU A 505 15.53 -5.44 -2.43
CA GLU A 505 15.84 -4.22 -3.17
C GLU A 505 16.93 -4.42 -4.23
N ASP A 506 17.95 -5.21 -3.92
CA ASP A 506 19.16 -5.38 -4.74
C ASP A 506 19.12 -6.59 -5.68
N ASN A 507 18.16 -7.51 -5.49
CA ASN A 507 17.95 -8.62 -6.41
C ASN A 507 17.35 -8.12 -7.72
N GLU A 508 18.22 -7.99 -8.72
CA GLU A 508 17.83 -7.82 -10.12
C GLU A 508 17.28 -9.16 -10.64
N GLN A 509 16.01 -9.18 -10.95
CA GLN A 509 15.45 -10.29 -11.76
C GLN A 509 14.76 -9.73 -12.98
#